data_e145814819132cbaa3a3eb59c21c1f74
#
_entry.id   e145814819132cbaa3a3eb59c21c1f74
#
_cell.length_a   1.000
_cell.length_b   1.000
_cell.length_c   1.000
_cell.angle_alpha   90.00
_cell.angle_beta   90.00
_cell.angle_gamma   90.00
#
_symmetry.space_group_name_H-M   'P 1'
#
loop_
_entity.id
_entity.type
_entity.pdbx_description
1 polymer ?
#
loop_
_entity_poly.entity_id
_entity_poly.type
_entity_poly.pdbx_seq_one_letter_code
_entity_poly.pdbx_strand_id
1 'polypeptide(L)'
;MKGHFIPGNYGWKNPTPECISPSPITADTTLHHILCNSFGFGGNDSSLVISDLAPHRKSAVNSQQTIVTCGETVITQEDELKALSTYLSPMESRRMCQLMKAAFLTSLRTLETTGTDKPDAVIVATQYGMLGNGKKILDTLNEQGEEGISPTLFMQSTHNTLAGALAIHLGCHGYNITYSQGEDSLLWAVRDAERLIHEGKARTVLVGLHDEMPLYSKSMIIRKI
;
A
#
# COMPACT_ATOMS: atom_id res chain seq x y z
N MET A 1 -12.28 -0.79 -25.24
CA MET A 1 -13.43 -1.73 -25.07
C MET A 1 -13.81 -2.28 -26.43
N LYS A 2 -13.34 -3.48 -26.78
CA LYS A 2 -13.49 -4.01 -28.14
C LYS A 2 -14.70 -4.95 -28.32
N GLY A 3 -15.47 -5.24 -27.27
CA GLY A 3 -16.43 -6.32 -27.30
C GLY A 3 -17.91 -5.93 -27.36
N HIS A 4 -18.29 -4.72 -27.06
CA HIS A 4 -19.70 -4.27 -27.00
C HIS A 4 -20.67 -5.25 -26.33
N PHE A 5 -20.22 -5.97 -25.30
CA PHE A 5 -21.06 -6.89 -24.55
C PHE A 5 -20.71 -6.92 -23.08
N ILE A 6 -21.69 -7.26 -22.25
CA ILE A 6 -21.51 -7.58 -20.83
C ILE A 6 -21.50 -9.11 -20.72
N PRO A 7 -20.42 -9.73 -20.26
CA PRO A 7 -20.38 -11.19 -20.10
C PRO A 7 -21.39 -11.64 -19.03
N GLY A 8 -22.02 -12.78 -19.28
CA GLY A 8 -22.88 -13.40 -18.30
C GLY A 8 -22.11 -13.88 -17.07
N ASN A 9 -22.71 -13.76 -15.91
CA ASN A 9 -22.13 -14.26 -14.66
C ASN A 9 -22.54 -15.74 -14.45
N TYR A 10 -21.71 -16.63 -14.93
CA TYR A 10 -21.99 -18.07 -14.85
C TYR A 10 -21.82 -18.61 -13.43
N GLY A 11 -22.76 -19.47 -13.02
CA GLY A 11 -22.72 -20.11 -11.70
C GLY A 11 -23.41 -19.33 -10.57
N TRP A 12 -23.82 -18.09 -10.81
CA TRP A 12 -24.56 -17.31 -9.85
C TRP A 12 -26.02 -17.85 -9.72
N LYS A 13 -26.43 -18.24 -8.51
CA LYS A 13 -27.70 -18.89 -8.26
C LYS A 13 -28.60 -18.20 -7.24
N ASN A 14 -27.99 -17.53 -6.24
CA ASN A 14 -28.72 -16.97 -5.12
C ASN A 14 -28.43 -15.46 -5.01
N PRO A 15 -29.43 -14.58 -5.23
CA PRO A 15 -29.26 -13.15 -5.05
C PRO A 15 -29.10 -12.79 -3.56
N THR A 16 -28.20 -11.85 -3.29
CA THR A 16 -28.18 -11.13 -2.02
C THR A 16 -29.14 -9.96 -2.15
N PRO A 17 -30.15 -9.82 -1.27
CA PRO A 17 -31.25 -8.85 -1.43
C PRO A 17 -30.78 -7.40 -1.59
N GLU A 18 -29.64 -7.02 -0.99
CA GLU A 18 -29.08 -5.68 -1.01
C GLU A 18 -28.18 -5.42 -2.24
N CYS A 19 -27.92 -6.43 -3.06
CA CYS A 19 -27.02 -6.31 -4.20
C CYS A 19 -27.78 -6.25 -5.52
N ILE A 20 -27.24 -5.50 -6.49
CA ILE A 20 -27.71 -5.53 -7.86
C ILE A 20 -27.40 -6.91 -8.44
N SER A 21 -28.43 -7.63 -8.84
CA SER A 21 -28.28 -8.94 -9.45
C SER A 21 -27.50 -8.88 -10.75
N PRO A 22 -26.41 -9.63 -10.91
CA PRO A 22 -25.68 -9.70 -12.17
C PRO A 22 -26.52 -10.41 -13.24
N SER A 23 -26.29 -10.08 -14.50
CA SER A 23 -26.96 -10.77 -15.60
C SER A 23 -26.48 -12.23 -15.70
N PRO A 24 -27.40 -13.23 -15.76
CA PRO A 24 -27.01 -14.61 -15.93
C PRO A 24 -26.59 -14.95 -17.38
N ILE A 25 -26.90 -14.07 -18.32
CA ILE A 25 -26.61 -14.23 -19.75
C ILE A 25 -25.77 -13.07 -20.27
N THR A 26 -25.01 -13.34 -21.32
CA THR A 26 -24.28 -12.30 -22.05
C THR A 26 -25.26 -11.39 -22.75
N ALA A 27 -25.11 -10.07 -22.58
CA ALA A 27 -25.95 -9.07 -23.22
C ALA A 27 -25.11 -8.17 -24.12
N ASP A 28 -25.59 -7.95 -25.35
CA ASP A 28 -24.99 -6.97 -26.25
C ASP A 28 -25.38 -5.58 -25.80
N THR A 29 -24.37 -4.72 -25.60
CA THR A 29 -24.57 -3.34 -25.19
C THR A 29 -23.33 -2.50 -25.49
N THR A 30 -23.54 -1.20 -25.64
CA THR A 30 -22.44 -0.25 -25.77
C THR A 30 -22.02 0.21 -24.37
N LEU A 31 -20.78 -0.10 -24.00
CA LEU A 31 -20.20 0.31 -22.72
C LEU A 31 -19.26 1.49 -22.96
N HIS A 32 -19.56 2.61 -22.32
CA HIS A 32 -18.70 3.79 -22.33
C HIS A 32 -17.85 3.90 -21.08
N HIS A 33 -18.30 3.31 -19.97
CA HIS A 33 -17.59 3.33 -18.69
C HIS A 33 -17.63 1.95 -18.05
N ILE A 34 -16.50 1.53 -17.49
CA ILE A 34 -16.38 0.34 -16.68
C ILE A 34 -15.76 0.74 -15.34
N LEU A 35 -16.42 0.40 -14.23
CA LEU A 35 -15.88 0.55 -12.89
C LEU A 35 -15.36 -0.81 -12.43
N CYS A 36 -14.09 -0.84 -12.10
CA CYS A 36 -13.44 -2.00 -11.48
C CYS A 36 -13.08 -1.66 -10.04
N ASN A 37 -13.56 -2.45 -9.09
CA ASN A 37 -13.23 -2.31 -7.67
C ASN A 37 -12.37 -3.49 -7.24
N SER A 38 -11.37 -3.22 -6.41
CA SER A 38 -10.55 -4.23 -5.75
C SER A 38 -10.47 -3.88 -4.28
N PHE A 39 -10.91 -4.81 -3.43
CA PHE A 39 -10.91 -4.68 -1.98
C PHE A 39 -9.86 -5.64 -1.43
N GLY A 40 -8.81 -5.10 -0.82
CA GLY A 40 -7.68 -5.89 -0.31
C GLY A 40 -7.70 -6.02 1.21
N PHE A 41 -7.14 -7.12 1.71
CA PHE A 41 -6.88 -7.25 3.13
C PHE A 41 -5.96 -6.11 3.61
N GLY A 42 -6.25 -5.55 4.78
CA GLY A 42 -5.50 -4.44 5.35
C GLY A 42 -6.08 -3.05 5.00
N GLY A 43 -7.31 -3.00 4.41
CA GLY A 43 -8.04 -1.75 4.17
C GLY A 43 -7.54 -0.96 2.96
N ASN A 44 -6.80 -1.60 2.05
CA ASN A 44 -6.42 -0.98 0.78
C ASN A 44 -7.47 -1.29 -0.28
N ASP A 45 -8.35 -0.34 -0.49
CA ASP A 45 -9.37 -0.42 -1.52
C ASP A 45 -8.99 0.45 -2.71
N SER A 46 -9.18 -0.07 -3.91
CA SER A 46 -8.94 0.67 -5.14
C SER A 46 -10.11 0.57 -6.09
N SER A 47 -10.37 1.67 -6.78
CA SER A 47 -11.38 1.74 -7.83
C SER A 47 -10.76 2.32 -9.09
N LEU A 48 -10.98 1.65 -10.21
CA LEU A 48 -10.53 2.08 -11.53
C LEU A 48 -11.73 2.30 -12.44
N VAL A 49 -11.86 3.49 -13.00
CA VAL A 49 -12.82 3.80 -14.05
C VAL A 49 -12.10 3.80 -15.39
N ILE A 50 -12.55 2.92 -16.29
CA ILE A 50 -12.09 2.88 -17.67
C ILE A 50 -13.18 3.50 -18.53
N SER A 51 -12.82 4.48 -19.36
CA SER A 51 -13.76 5.20 -20.25
C SER A 51 -13.21 5.27 -21.67
N ASP A 52 -14.08 5.17 -22.67
CA ASP A 52 -13.76 5.44 -24.08
C ASP A 52 -14.04 6.90 -24.46
N LEU A 53 -14.66 7.68 -23.56
CA LEU A 53 -14.87 9.10 -23.76
C LEU A 53 -13.57 9.88 -23.54
N ALA A 54 -13.36 10.90 -24.36
CA ALA A 54 -12.21 11.77 -24.21
C ALA A 54 -12.16 12.36 -22.78
N PRO A 55 -11.03 12.27 -22.06
CA PRO A 55 -10.94 12.81 -20.73
C PRO A 55 -11.14 14.32 -20.77
N HIS A 56 -12.05 14.85 -19.96
CA HIS A 56 -12.05 16.27 -19.64
C HIS A 56 -10.76 16.57 -18.86
N ARG A 57 -9.69 16.91 -19.58
CA ARG A 57 -8.49 17.45 -18.96
C ARG A 57 -8.88 18.76 -18.29
N LYS A 58 -9.01 18.75 -16.96
CA LYS A 58 -8.85 19.99 -16.20
C LYS A 58 -7.45 20.50 -16.56
N SER A 59 -7.37 21.72 -17.04
CA SER A 59 -6.09 22.38 -17.36
C SER A 59 -5.14 22.15 -16.19
N ALA A 60 -3.97 21.60 -16.48
CA ALA A 60 -2.95 21.44 -15.47
C ALA A 60 -2.75 22.80 -14.81
N VAL A 61 -2.92 22.87 -13.52
CA VAL A 61 -2.52 24.05 -12.75
C VAL A 61 -1.03 24.14 -12.89
N ASN A 62 -0.60 25.07 -13.76
CA ASN A 62 0.79 25.33 -14.07
C ASN A 62 1.41 26.14 -12.91
N SER A 63 1.52 25.52 -11.74
CA SER A 63 2.34 26.05 -10.66
C SER A 63 3.69 25.37 -10.75
N GLN A 64 4.74 26.13 -10.92
CA GLN A 64 6.11 25.68 -10.68
C GLN A 64 6.21 25.36 -9.18
N GLN A 65 5.81 24.14 -8.83
CA GLN A 65 5.90 23.67 -7.45
C GLN A 65 7.28 23.02 -7.30
N THR A 66 8.09 23.56 -6.44
CA THR A 66 9.33 22.89 -6.07
C THR A 66 9.00 21.74 -5.13
N ILE A 67 9.21 20.53 -5.59
CA ILE A 67 9.06 19.31 -4.79
C ILE A 67 10.45 18.89 -4.36
N VAL A 68 10.60 18.57 -3.10
CA VAL A 68 11.87 18.13 -2.54
C VAL A 68 11.70 16.83 -1.77
N THR A 69 12.72 16.00 -1.84
CA THR A 69 12.92 14.89 -0.92
C THR A 69 13.70 15.41 0.28
N CYS A 70 13.19 15.19 1.48
CA CYS A 70 13.87 15.61 2.70
C CYS A 70 13.82 14.50 3.76
N GLY A 71 14.85 14.45 4.57
CA GLY A 71 15.06 13.42 5.59
C GLY A 71 15.11 12.03 4.95
N GLU A 72 16.19 11.36 5.19
CA GLU A 72 16.36 9.98 4.77
C GLU A 72 16.91 9.19 5.94
N THR A 73 16.22 8.12 6.31
CA THR A 73 16.67 7.19 7.32
C THR A 73 16.80 5.82 6.69
N VAL A 74 17.95 5.17 6.88
CA VAL A 74 18.22 3.84 6.37
C VAL A 74 18.64 2.93 7.53
N ILE A 75 18.13 1.71 7.55
CA ILE A 75 18.50 0.64 8.48
C ILE A 75 18.79 -0.60 7.66
N THR A 76 19.94 -1.22 7.94
CA THR A 76 20.40 -2.43 7.27
C THR A 76 20.80 -3.55 8.26
N GLN A 77 20.79 -3.25 9.54
CA GLN A 77 21.23 -4.19 10.58
C GLN A 77 20.13 -4.39 11.63
N GLU A 78 20.04 -5.63 12.10
CA GLU A 78 19.00 -6.03 13.06
C GLU A 78 19.18 -5.43 14.45
N ASP A 79 20.42 -5.19 14.87
CA ASP A 79 20.73 -4.62 16.18
C ASP A 79 20.24 -3.17 16.32
N GLU A 80 20.12 -2.44 15.21
CA GLU A 80 19.54 -1.11 15.19
C GLU A 80 18.07 -1.10 15.61
N LEU A 81 17.34 -2.22 15.43
CA LEU A 81 15.91 -2.32 15.76
C LEU A 81 15.62 -2.13 17.25
N LYS A 82 16.61 -2.29 18.11
CA LYS A 82 16.48 -2.02 19.56
C LYS A 82 16.04 -0.58 19.84
N ALA A 83 16.44 0.36 18.98
CA ALA A 83 16.07 1.76 19.12
C ALA A 83 14.58 2.03 18.86
N LEU A 84 13.82 1.04 18.35
CA LEU A 84 12.37 1.18 18.21
C LEU A 84 11.65 1.40 19.56
N SER A 85 12.26 0.92 20.67
CA SER A 85 11.73 1.15 22.02
C SER A 85 11.66 2.61 22.44
N THR A 86 12.36 3.51 21.73
CA THR A 86 12.25 4.96 21.92
C THR A 86 10.90 5.51 21.42
N TYR A 87 10.32 4.85 20.42
CA TYR A 87 9.10 5.31 19.74
C TYR A 87 7.85 4.49 20.09
N LEU A 88 8.04 3.19 20.32
CA LEU A 88 6.94 2.25 20.57
C LEU A 88 7.13 1.49 21.87
N SER A 89 6.02 1.28 22.58
CA SER A 89 6.03 0.40 23.74
C SER A 89 6.29 -1.06 23.35
N PRO A 90 6.78 -1.89 24.29
CA PRO A 90 6.94 -3.32 24.06
C PRO A 90 5.63 -4.02 23.66
N MET A 91 4.49 -3.52 24.13
CA MET A 91 3.16 -4.07 23.80
C MET A 91 2.81 -3.85 22.33
N GLU A 92 3.11 -2.68 21.79
CA GLU A 92 2.86 -2.34 20.37
C GLU A 92 3.79 -3.12 19.44
N SER A 93 5.08 -3.22 19.79
CA SER A 93 6.07 -3.85 18.92
C SER A 93 6.13 -5.38 19.03
N ARG A 94 5.53 -5.98 20.05
CA ARG A 94 5.59 -7.42 20.34
C ARG A 94 5.13 -8.32 19.19
N ARG A 95 4.11 -7.89 18.46
CA ARG A 95 3.50 -8.65 17.35
C ARG A 95 4.05 -8.28 15.98
N MET A 96 5.00 -7.34 15.92
CA MET A 96 5.61 -6.92 14.67
C MET A 96 6.70 -7.89 14.27
N CYS A 97 6.71 -8.32 13.00
CA CYS A 97 7.85 -9.00 12.42
C CYS A 97 9.04 -8.02 12.27
N GLN A 98 10.19 -8.54 11.92
CA GLN A 98 11.43 -7.78 11.81
C GLN A 98 11.33 -6.64 10.79
N LEU A 99 10.76 -6.92 9.61
CA LEU A 99 10.54 -5.91 8.58
C LEU A 99 9.62 -4.79 9.05
N MET A 100 8.53 -5.11 9.74
CA MET A 100 7.65 -4.10 10.32
C MET A 100 8.39 -3.21 11.31
N LYS A 101 9.21 -3.80 12.19
CA LYS A 101 10.02 -3.02 13.15
C LYS A 101 10.99 -2.06 12.45
N ALA A 102 11.67 -2.53 11.40
CA ALA A 102 12.57 -1.70 10.62
C ALA A 102 11.85 -0.56 9.92
N ALA A 103 10.72 -0.85 9.28
CA ALA A 103 9.93 0.15 8.60
C ALA A 103 9.35 1.22 9.54
N PHE A 104 8.85 0.80 10.71
CA PHE A 104 8.38 1.74 11.72
C PHE A 104 9.53 2.61 12.23
N LEU A 105 10.67 2.03 12.55
CA LEU A 105 11.82 2.77 13.05
C LEU A 105 12.34 3.80 12.03
N THR A 106 12.51 3.41 10.77
CA THR A 106 12.94 4.36 9.72
C THR A 106 11.90 5.46 9.49
N SER A 107 10.62 5.10 9.46
CA SER A 107 9.53 6.07 9.24
C SER A 107 9.45 7.07 10.39
N LEU A 108 9.45 6.62 11.63
CA LEU A 108 9.34 7.50 12.81
C LEU A 108 10.56 8.42 12.96
N ARG A 109 11.77 7.90 12.73
CA ARG A 109 12.98 8.74 12.69
C ARG A 109 12.94 9.78 11.57
N THR A 110 12.45 9.38 10.39
CA THR A 110 12.33 10.32 9.26
C THR A 110 11.33 11.43 9.57
N LEU A 111 10.20 11.11 10.17
CA LEU A 111 9.19 12.10 10.59
C LEU A 111 9.77 13.05 11.64
N GLU A 112 10.46 12.52 12.65
CA GLU A 112 11.11 13.32 13.69
C GLU A 112 12.16 14.27 13.10
N THR A 113 13.09 13.76 12.29
CA THR A 113 14.18 14.56 11.70
C THR A 113 13.70 15.62 10.72
N THR A 114 12.57 15.40 10.07
CA THR A 114 11.97 16.36 9.14
C THR A 114 10.98 17.32 9.79
N GLY A 115 10.70 17.15 11.09
CA GLY A 115 9.68 17.91 11.81
C GLY A 115 8.28 17.71 11.23
N THR A 116 8.02 16.55 10.65
CA THR A 116 6.73 16.18 10.06
C THR A 116 5.89 15.45 11.09
N ASP A 117 4.85 16.08 11.57
CA ASP A 117 3.99 15.51 12.59
C ASP A 117 3.13 14.37 12.04
N LYS A 118 2.51 14.62 10.89
CA LYS A 118 1.63 13.67 10.20
C LYS A 118 1.74 13.82 8.68
N PRO A 119 2.03 12.74 7.93
CA PRO A 119 1.99 12.79 6.48
C PRO A 119 0.55 12.77 5.97
N ASP A 120 0.30 13.39 4.80
CA ASP A 120 -1.00 13.34 4.12
C ASP A 120 -1.22 12.01 3.40
N ALA A 121 -0.14 11.30 3.07
CA ALA A 121 -0.17 10.02 2.38
C ALA A 121 1.01 9.13 2.82
N VAL A 122 0.81 7.82 2.72
CA VAL A 122 1.85 6.80 2.97
C VAL A 122 1.97 5.90 1.75
N ILE A 123 3.16 5.84 1.18
CA ILE A 123 3.47 5.00 0.02
C ILE A 123 4.64 4.09 0.38
N VAL A 124 4.42 2.79 0.31
CA VAL A 124 5.45 1.78 0.56
C VAL A 124 5.87 1.14 -0.76
N ALA A 125 7.16 0.92 -0.90
CA ALA A 125 7.77 0.12 -1.95
C ALA A 125 8.39 -1.12 -1.32
N THR A 126 8.30 -2.25 -2.01
CA THR A 126 8.97 -3.49 -1.63
C THR A 126 9.27 -4.30 -2.87
N GLN A 127 10.38 -5.02 -2.87
CA GLN A 127 10.71 -5.96 -3.94
C GLN A 127 10.12 -7.35 -3.67
N TYR A 128 10.17 -7.77 -2.41
CA TYR A 128 9.82 -9.14 -2.02
C TYR A 128 8.67 -9.22 -1.01
N GLY A 129 8.25 -8.11 -0.45
CA GLY A 129 7.19 -8.05 0.55
C GLY A 129 7.57 -8.72 1.86
N MET A 130 6.56 -9.32 2.50
CA MET A 130 6.66 -9.97 3.81
C MET A 130 7.14 -11.42 3.66
N LEU A 131 8.31 -11.62 3.05
CA LEU A 131 8.84 -12.94 2.66
C LEU A 131 9.01 -13.87 3.87
N GLY A 132 9.52 -13.37 4.99
CA GLY A 132 9.71 -14.15 6.20
C GLY A 132 8.40 -14.68 6.79
N ASN A 133 7.35 -13.88 6.75
CA ASN A 133 6.02 -14.32 7.19
C ASN A 133 5.40 -15.32 6.20
N GLY A 134 5.57 -15.10 4.90
CA GLY A 134 5.16 -16.05 3.86
C GLY A 134 5.83 -17.41 4.05
N LYS A 135 7.14 -17.43 4.28
CA LYS A 135 7.87 -18.67 4.57
C LYS A 135 7.33 -19.39 5.81
N LYS A 136 7.10 -18.67 6.92
CA LYS A 136 6.55 -19.28 8.14
C LYS A 136 5.17 -19.90 7.92
N ILE A 137 4.31 -19.28 7.08
CA ILE A 137 3.01 -19.84 6.73
C ILE A 137 3.19 -21.16 5.97
N LEU A 138 4.07 -21.18 4.97
CA LEU A 138 4.32 -22.39 4.18
C LEU A 138 4.93 -23.51 5.03
N ASP A 139 5.89 -23.20 5.90
CA ASP A 139 6.47 -24.17 6.82
C ASP A 139 5.39 -24.74 7.76
N THR A 140 4.53 -23.89 8.35
CA THR A 140 3.44 -24.31 9.22
C THR A 140 2.42 -25.16 8.47
N LEU A 141 2.07 -24.79 7.25
CA LEU A 141 1.15 -25.54 6.40
C LEU A 141 1.65 -26.97 6.13
N ASN A 142 2.95 -27.09 5.85
CA ASN A 142 3.60 -28.38 5.60
C ASN A 142 3.70 -29.27 6.84
N GLU A 143 3.92 -28.68 8.02
CA GLU A 143 4.13 -29.43 9.28
C GLU A 143 2.84 -29.73 10.01
N GLN A 144 1.88 -28.83 10.02
CA GLN A 144 0.69 -28.84 10.87
C GLN A 144 -0.65 -28.77 10.12
N GLY A 145 -0.60 -28.56 8.79
CA GLY A 145 -1.80 -28.33 8.00
C GLY A 145 -2.40 -26.94 8.20
N GLU A 146 -3.58 -26.73 7.64
CA GLU A 146 -4.26 -25.42 7.63
C GLU A 146 -4.63 -24.91 9.04
N GLU A 147 -4.94 -25.84 9.97
CA GLU A 147 -5.33 -25.51 11.34
C GLU A 147 -4.21 -24.88 12.17
N GLY A 148 -2.95 -25.11 11.78
CA GLY A 148 -1.78 -24.53 12.44
C GLY A 148 -1.53 -23.06 12.11
N ILE A 149 -2.18 -22.50 11.10
CA ILE A 149 -1.88 -21.14 10.61
C ILE A 149 -2.52 -20.09 11.52
N SER A 150 -1.68 -19.25 12.13
CA SER A 150 -2.15 -18.09 12.89
C SER A 150 -2.81 -17.05 12.00
N PRO A 151 -4.05 -16.58 12.29
CA PRO A 151 -4.70 -15.50 11.56
C PRO A 151 -3.85 -14.23 11.52
N THR A 152 -3.16 -13.89 12.59
CA THR A 152 -2.28 -12.72 12.66
C THR A 152 -1.11 -12.86 11.69
N LEU A 153 -0.48 -14.04 11.63
CA LEU A 153 0.63 -14.29 10.71
C LEU A 153 0.17 -14.20 9.25
N PHE A 154 -1.01 -14.77 8.95
CA PHE A 154 -1.61 -14.69 7.63
C PHE A 154 -1.90 -13.23 7.22
N MET A 155 -2.53 -12.45 8.08
CA MET A 155 -2.78 -11.03 7.81
C MET A 155 -1.49 -10.23 7.60
N GLN A 156 -0.43 -10.56 8.32
CA GLN A 156 0.88 -9.91 8.20
C GLN A 156 1.76 -10.47 7.06
N SER A 157 1.24 -11.32 6.19
CA SER A 157 1.99 -11.83 5.04
C SER A 157 1.75 -11.05 3.75
N THR A 158 0.72 -10.20 3.72
CA THR A 158 0.38 -9.44 2.51
C THR A 158 1.26 -8.19 2.37
N HIS A 159 1.59 -7.81 1.13
CA HIS A 159 2.49 -6.69 0.83
C HIS A 159 1.99 -5.35 1.37
N ASN A 160 0.67 -5.15 1.36
CA ASN A 160 0.04 -3.91 1.81
C ASN A 160 -0.05 -3.74 3.33
N THR A 161 0.19 -4.81 4.10
CA THR A 161 0.10 -4.77 5.57
C THR A 161 0.99 -3.67 6.16
N LEU A 162 2.18 -3.50 5.61
CA LEU A 162 3.15 -2.55 6.14
C LEU A 162 2.67 -1.10 5.98
N ALA A 163 2.22 -0.74 4.78
CA ALA A 163 1.67 0.59 4.51
C ALA A 163 0.42 0.87 5.35
N GLY A 164 -0.47 -0.12 5.48
CA GLY A 164 -1.67 -0.02 6.31
C GLY A 164 -1.36 0.16 7.79
N ALA A 165 -0.41 -0.63 8.33
CA ALA A 165 0.00 -0.53 9.73
C ALA A 165 0.63 0.83 10.05
N LEU A 166 1.49 1.36 9.17
CA LEU A 166 2.06 2.70 9.31
C LEU A 166 0.97 3.78 9.27
N ALA A 167 0.05 3.70 8.31
CA ALA A 167 -1.04 4.66 8.21
C ALA A 167 -1.93 4.68 9.45
N ILE A 168 -2.28 3.52 10.00
CA ILE A 168 -3.06 3.40 11.23
C ILE A 168 -2.31 4.02 12.41
N HIS A 169 -1.04 3.68 12.58
CA HIS A 169 -0.22 4.21 13.69
C HIS A 169 -0.08 5.73 13.62
N LEU A 170 0.15 6.27 12.42
CA LEU A 170 0.31 7.70 12.18
C LEU A 170 -1.03 8.47 12.12
N GLY A 171 -2.16 7.78 12.21
CA GLY A 171 -3.48 8.37 12.00
C GLY A 171 -3.64 8.98 10.59
N CYS A 172 -2.91 8.48 9.60
CA CYS A 172 -3.00 8.94 8.22
C CYS A 172 -4.22 8.31 7.54
N HIS A 173 -5.22 9.12 7.24
CA HIS A 173 -6.46 8.69 6.55
C HIS A 173 -6.44 9.02 5.05
N GLY A 174 -5.32 9.49 4.55
CA GLY A 174 -5.14 9.85 3.15
C GLY A 174 -4.75 8.66 2.27
N TYR A 175 -4.18 8.97 1.13
CA TYR A 175 -3.77 7.97 0.15
C TYR A 175 -2.75 6.99 0.73
N ASN A 176 -3.01 5.70 0.52
CA ASN A 176 -2.16 4.61 1.00
C ASN A 176 -2.04 3.55 -0.09
N ILE A 177 -0.82 3.22 -0.48
CA ILE A 177 -0.55 2.21 -1.50
C ILE A 177 0.79 1.52 -1.27
N THR A 178 0.92 0.29 -1.77
CA THR A 178 2.17 -0.45 -1.81
C THR A 178 2.52 -0.81 -3.25
N TYR A 179 3.72 -0.43 -3.68
CA TYR A 179 4.32 -0.82 -4.95
C TYR A 179 5.18 -2.06 -4.78
N SER A 180 4.90 -3.10 -5.59
CA SER A 180 5.64 -4.36 -5.60
C SER A 180 5.98 -4.74 -7.05
N GLN A 181 6.94 -4.02 -7.62
CA GLN A 181 7.35 -4.11 -9.03
C GLN A 181 8.86 -4.38 -9.17
N GLY A 182 9.36 -5.25 -8.28
CA GLY A 182 10.78 -5.59 -8.26
C GLY A 182 11.64 -4.36 -7.93
N GLU A 183 12.75 -4.21 -8.65
CA GLU A 183 13.72 -3.13 -8.44
C GLU A 183 13.15 -1.73 -8.70
N ASP A 184 12.13 -1.62 -9.54
CA ASP A 184 11.49 -0.35 -9.88
C ASP A 184 10.46 0.12 -8.84
N SER A 185 10.18 -0.65 -7.80
CA SER A 185 9.14 -0.34 -6.81
C SER A 185 9.33 1.05 -6.18
N LEU A 186 10.56 1.40 -5.78
CA LEU A 186 10.84 2.73 -5.21
C LEU A 186 10.65 3.85 -6.23
N LEU A 187 11.05 3.65 -7.47
CA LEU A 187 10.88 4.64 -8.54
C LEU A 187 9.40 4.99 -8.73
N TRP A 188 8.54 3.98 -8.76
CA TRP A 188 7.10 4.19 -8.91
C TRP A 188 6.47 4.83 -7.67
N ALA A 189 6.91 4.45 -6.47
CA ALA A 189 6.47 5.07 -5.23
C ALA A 189 6.80 6.57 -5.18
N VAL A 190 8.01 6.96 -5.57
CA VAL A 190 8.43 8.36 -5.63
C VAL A 190 7.64 9.15 -6.67
N ARG A 191 7.49 8.61 -7.88
CA ARG A 191 6.71 9.25 -8.94
C ARG A 191 5.25 9.47 -8.55
N ASP A 192 4.67 8.51 -7.84
CA ASP A 192 3.29 8.63 -7.37
C ASP A 192 3.16 9.69 -6.27
N ALA A 193 4.13 9.77 -5.35
CA ALA A 193 4.19 10.83 -4.35
C ALA A 193 4.28 12.22 -5.00
N GLU A 194 5.16 12.38 -5.98
CA GLU A 194 5.29 13.62 -6.74
C GLU A 194 3.98 13.98 -7.47
N ARG A 195 3.32 12.98 -8.07
CA ARG A 195 2.02 13.15 -8.72
C ARG A 195 0.95 13.65 -7.76
N LEU A 196 0.84 13.05 -6.57
CA LEU A 196 -0.12 13.50 -5.54
C LEU A 196 0.09 14.96 -5.14
N ILE A 197 1.36 15.37 -5.02
CA ILE A 197 1.72 16.75 -4.67
C ILE A 197 1.39 17.69 -5.82
N HIS A 198 1.73 17.34 -7.07
CA HIS A 198 1.41 18.14 -8.25
C HIS A 198 -0.10 18.30 -8.46
N GLU A 199 -0.88 17.26 -8.16
CA GLU A 199 -2.33 17.30 -8.22
C GLU A 199 -2.99 18.03 -7.03
N GLY A 200 -2.18 18.47 -6.06
CA GLY A 200 -2.68 19.14 -4.85
C GLY A 200 -3.44 18.22 -3.89
N LYS A 201 -3.28 16.90 -4.03
CA LYS A 201 -3.93 15.88 -3.20
C LYS A 201 -3.17 15.61 -1.90
N ALA A 202 -1.89 15.92 -1.87
CA ALA A 202 -1.04 15.85 -0.69
C ALA A 202 -0.05 17.02 -0.67
N ARG A 203 0.39 17.43 0.51
CA ARG A 203 1.51 18.36 0.71
C ARG A 203 2.76 17.63 1.14
N THR A 204 2.58 16.54 1.89
CA THR A 204 3.64 15.77 2.51
C THR A 204 3.32 14.30 2.37
N VAL A 205 4.22 13.53 1.80
CA VAL A 205 4.08 12.09 1.58
C VAL A 205 5.25 11.36 2.23
N LEU A 206 4.94 10.39 3.07
CA LEU A 206 5.92 9.43 3.58
C LEU A 206 6.11 8.34 2.55
N VAL A 207 7.33 8.18 2.06
CA VAL A 207 7.69 7.12 1.12
C VAL A 207 8.72 6.21 1.77
N GLY A 208 8.49 4.89 1.70
CA GLY A 208 9.42 3.89 2.23
C GLY A 208 9.72 2.77 1.25
N LEU A 209 10.96 2.27 1.27
CA LEU A 209 11.37 1.01 0.65
C LEU A 209 11.80 0.05 1.75
N HIS A 210 11.14 -1.10 1.82
CA HIS A 210 11.36 -2.04 2.91
C HIS A 210 11.38 -3.48 2.39
N ASP A 211 12.49 -4.16 2.63
CA ASP A 211 12.71 -5.56 2.27
C ASP A 211 13.42 -6.33 3.39
N GLU A 212 13.22 -7.65 3.45
CA GLU A 212 13.71 -8.52 4.53
C GLU A 212 15.03 -9.22 4.20
N MET A 213 15.30 -9.49 2.93
CA MET A 213 16.41 -10.34 2.51
C MET A 213 17.19 -9.74 1.33
N PRO A 214 18.29 -9.03 1.59
CA PRO A 214 18.80 -8.63 2.91
C PRO A 214 17.90 -7.61 3.59
N LEU A 215 18.00 -7.48 4.91
CA LEU A 215 17.25 -6.44 5.63
C LEU A 215 17.67 -5.07 5.09
N TYR A 216 16.73 -4.39 4.50
CA TYR A 216 16.90 -3.02 4.02
C TYR A 216 15.62 -2.25 4.29
N SER A 217 15.72 -1.18 5.04
CA SER A 217 14.60 -0.31 5.32
C SER A 217 15.04 1.14 5.19
N LYS A 218 14.36 1.85 4.30
CA LYS A 218 14.60 3.25 3.99
C LYS A 218 13.28 4.00 4.02
N SER A 219 13.26 5.15 4.68
CA SER A 219 12.12 6.07 4.64
C SER A 219 12.58 7.48 4.31
N MET A 220 11.73 8.23 3.62
CA MET A 220 11.95 9.63 3.23
C MET A 220 10.63 10.39 3.21
N ILE A 221 10.71 11.71 3.34
CA ILE A 221 9.58 12.61 3.12
C ILE A 221 9.72 13.30 1.77
N ILE A 222 8.67 13.26 0.98
CA ILE A 222 8.53 14.05 -0.24
C ILE A 222 7.48 15.12 0.04
N ARG A 223 7.85 16.37 -0.12
CA ARG A 223 6.96 17.50 0.18
C ARG A 223 7.15 18.68 -0.76
N LYS A 224 6.11 19.50 -0.82
CA LYS A 224 6.14 20.79 -1.47
C LYS A 224 6.85 21.82 -0.59
N ILE A 225 7.76 22.61 -1.19
CA ILE A 225 8.31 23.84 -0.61
C ILE A 225 7.59 25.04 -1.20
#